data_65d2ad6cdf6937c444c6b84d0fda0dcb
#
_entry.id   65d2ad6cdf6937c444c6b84d0fda0dcb
#
_cell.length_a   1.000
_cell.length_b   1.000
_cell.length_c   1.000
_cell.angle_alpha   90.00
_cell.angle_beta   90.00
_cell.angle_gamma   90.00
#
_symmetry.space_group_name_H-M   'P 1'
#
loop_
_entity.id
_entity.type
_entity.pdbx_description
1 polymer ?
#
loop_
_entity_poly.entity_id
_entity_poly.type
_entity_poly.pdbx_seq_one_letter_code
_entity_poly.pdbx_strand_id
1 'polypeptide(L)'
;MKNLIFTALLLSGSSWAKNEMTLFFKPSPKGYDWSSPSAVLKSAVKNKLSFDSRFMGHVFVELKCGDQYELTGMSGKSLDPVTQLMVNQRGLGILYHSFEGELEKSQDLKDELNSLLSEGKVTFTKFLLNDGQCKRTTQYLNEYREKNVGRYYGLANRPRYGEGSGCSAFGVSFLEVAGVMEQEMKDSWSQSIYIPLELAGPPVTDEGVSLFKVLTHGDKWATDKEKHKLLTFWNPDKMNDWVKKKIELKQTYYSVEKNQMAQGVVFDKTNLPAPMGPIWLQHTDPMYQK
;
A
#
# COMPACT_ATOMS: atom_id res chain seq x y z
N MET A 1 -3.27 30.71 -66.11
CA MET A 1 -3.88 30.48 -64.79
C MET A 1 -3.28 29.19 -64.23
N LYS A 2 -2.39 29.29 -63.23
CA LYS A 2 -1.73 28.13 -62.59
C LYS A 2 -2.44 27.83 -61.27
N ASN A 3 -3.10 26.68 -61.22
CA ASN A 3 -3.71 26.19 -59.96
C ASN A 3 -2.62 25.62 -59.04
N LEU A 4 -2.38 26.28 -57.92
CA LEU A 4 -1.61 25.74 -56.80
C LEU A 4 -2.57 24.87 -55.95
N ILE A 5 -2.31 23.56 -55.98
CA ILE A 5 -2.95 22.60 -55.05
C ILE A 5 -2.15 22.64 -53.77
N PHE A 6 -2.74 23.21 -52.70
CA PHE A 6 -2.20 23.18 -51.35
C PHE A 6 -2.58 21.83 -50.70
N THR A 7 -1.64 20.90 -50.65
CA THR A 7 -1.81 19.64 -49.93
C THR A 7 -1.57 19.92 -48.43
N ALA A 8 -2.65 20.03 -47.67
CA ALA A 8 -2.58 20.10 -46.21
C ALA A 8 -2.19 18.72 -45.65
N LEU A 9 -0.93 18.58 -45.22
CA LEU A 9 -0.50 17.45 -44.40
C LEU A 9 -1.21 17.56 -43.02
N LEU A 10 -2.25 16.77 -42.82
CA LEU A 10 -2.81 16.50 -41.50
C LEU A 10 -1.79 15.66 -40.72
N LEU A 11 -0.97 16.32 -39.92
CA LEU A 11 -0.20 15.69 -38.86
C LEU A 11 -1.22 15.21 -37.82
N SER A 12 -1.72 13.99 -37.98
CA SER A 12 -2.42 13.28 -36.95
C SER A 12 -1.40 12.99 -35.81
N GLY A 13 -1.25 13.94 -34.90
CA GLY A 13 -0.59 13.69 -33.63
C GLY A 13 -1.37 12.62 -32.90
N SER A 14 -0.94 11.37 -33.02
CA SER A 14 -1.39 10.31 -32.14
C SER A 14 -1.03 10.73 -30.72
N SER A 15 -1.98 11.23 -29.99
CA SER A 15 -1.91 11.34 -28.52
C SER A 15 -1.79 9.90 -28.03
N TRP A 16 -0.56 9.44 -27.86
CA TRP A 16 -0.31 8.17 -27.21
C TRP A 16 -0.89 8.30 -25.81
N ALA A 17 -1.92 7.50 -25.50
CA ALA A 17 -2.44 7.41 -24.16
C ALA A 17 -1.26 7.08 -23.24
N LYS A 18 -0.93 8.00 -22.33
CA LYS A 18 0.19 7.78 -21.41
C LYS A 18 -0.18 6.65 -20.47
N ASN A 19 0.64 5.59 -20.46
CA ASN A 19 0.50 4.55 -19.46
C ASN A 19 0.98 5.09 -18.11
N GLU A 20 0.11 5.07 -17.12
CA GLU A 20 0.37 5.64 -15.80
C GLU A 20 -0.06 4.69 -14.70
N MET A 21 0.71 4.66 -13.64
CA MET A 21 0.33 4.05 -12.37
C MET A 21 0.49 5.07 -11.27
N THR A 22 -0.57 5.29 -10.49
CA THR A 22 -0.55 6.23 -9.36
C THR A 22 -0.92 5.52 -8.07
N LEU A 23 -0.08 5.68 -7.06
CA LEU A 23 -0.39 5.29 -5.69
C LEU A 23 -0.78 6.54 -4.92
N PHE A 24 -1.97 6.57 -4.33
CA PHE A 24 -2.42 7.64 -3.46
C PHE A 24 -2.30 7.19 -2.00
N PHE A 25 -1.69 8.02 -1.16
CA PHE A 25 -1.41 7.72 0.23
C PHE A 25 -2.28 8.60 1.13
N LYS A 26 -3.29 7.99 1.75
CA LYS A 26 -4.08 8.60 2.81
C LYS A 26 -3.42 8.25 4.14
N PRO A 27 -2.86 9.21 4.88
CA PRO A 27 -2.30 8.92 6.19
C PRO A 27 -3.39 8.57 7.20
N SER A 28 -3.01 7.95 8.30
CA SER A 28 -3.91 7.75 9.43
C SER A 28 -4.33 9.09 10.05
N PRO A 29 -5.58 9.23 10.54
CA PRO A 29 -6.12 10.54 10.96
C PRO A 29 -5.35 11.23 12.08
N LYS A 30 -4.72 10.46 12.98
CA LYS A 30 -3.97 10.95 14.15
C LYS A 30 -2.52 10.47 14.20
N GLY A 31 -2.04 9.81 13.12
CA GLY A 31 -0.74 9.15 13.11
C GLY A 31 -0.67 7.93 14.03
N TYR A 32 0.32 7.08 13.80
CA TYR A 32 0.64 5.95 14.67
C TYR A 32 2.00 6.16 15.33
N ASP A 33 2.02 6.08 16.65
CA ASP A 33 3.27 6.08 17.43
C ASP A 33 3.79 4.65 17.55
N TRP A 34 4.82 4.34 16.77
CA TRP A 34 5.48 3.03 16.73
C TRP A 34 6.68 2.95 17.71
N SER A 35 6.78 3.84 18.69
CA SER A 35 7.90 3.84 19.65
C SER A 35 7.86 2.65 20.62
N SER A 36 6.67 2.11 20.91
CA SER A 36 6.51 0.94 21.77
C SER A 36 5.20 0.20 21.48
N PRO A 37 5.06 -1.07 21.94
CA PRO A 37 3.81 -1.82 21.91
C PRO A 37 2.60 -1.07 22.45
N SER A 38 2.73 -0.49 23.63
CA SER A 38 1.64 0.26 24.27
C SER A 38 1.30 1.56 23.54
N ALA A 39 2.28 2.22 22.93
CA ALA A 39 2.09 3.43 22.14
C ALA A 39 1.30 3.16 20.85
N VAL A 40 1.62 2.07 20.14
CA VAL A 40 0.86 1.61 18.95
C VAL A 40 -0.60 1.34 19.33
N LEU A 41 -0.81 0.63 20.43
CA LEU A 41 -2.16 0.27 20.85
C LEU A 41 -2.99 1.50 21.24
N LYS A 42 -2.39 2.45 21.98
CA LYS A 42 -3.02 3.76 22.29
C LYS A 42 -3.33 4.55 21.01
N SER A 43 -2.43 4.53 20.03
CA SER A 43 -2.64 5.17 18.74
C SER A 43 -3.80 4.51 17.97
N ALA A 44 -3.90 3.18 17.98
CA ALA A 44 -5.00 2.45 17.35
C ALA A 44 -6.36 2.85 17.94
N VAL A 45 -6.47 2.91 19.27
CA VAL A 45 -7.69 3.37 19.96
C VAL A 45 -8.01 4.83 19.58
N LYS A 46 -7.03 5.73 19.60
CA LYS A 46 -7.20 7.15 19.26
C LYS A 46 -7.66 7.34 17.81
N ASN A 47 -7.10 6.58 16.88
CA ASN A 47 -7.49 6.62 15.46
C ASN A 47 -8.89 6.03 15.25
N LYS A 48 -9.24 4.93 15.92
CA LYS A 48 -10.59 4.33 15.85
C LYS A 48 -11.66 5.30 16.35
N LEU A 49 -11.37 6.09 17.38
CA LEU A 49 -12.28 7.13 17.89
C LEU A 49 -12.43 8.35 16.98
N SER A 50 -11.63 8.46 15.90
CA SER A 50 -11.79 9.54 14.91
C SER A 50 -12.99 9.33 13.98
N PHE A 51 -13.66 8.19 14.05
CA PHE A 51 -14.78 7.79 13.16
C PHE A 51 -14.42 7.73 11.67
N ASP A 52 -13.13 7.77 11.33
CA ASP A 52 -12.66 7.58 9.97
C ASP A 52 -12.68 6.08 9.63
N SER A 53 -13.34 5.71 8.53
CA SER A 53 -13.37 4.31 8.05
C SER A 53 -11.96 3.78 7.74
N ARG A 54 -11.04 4.67 7.34
CA ARG A 54 -9.63 4.37 7.06
C ARG A 54 -8.72 4.74 8.24
N PHE A 55 -9.10 4.37 9.44
CA PHE A 55 -8.40 4.77 10.67
C PHE A 55 -6.92 4.35 10.75
N MET A 56 -6.50 3.36 9.95
CA MET A 56 -5.10 2.92 9.82
C MET A 56 -4.35 3.59 8.65
N GLY A 57 -4.96 4.57 8.01
CA GLY A 57 -4.49 5.07 6.72
C GLY A 57 -4.90 4.13 5.58
N HIS A 58 -4.60 4.51 4.34
CA HIS A 58 -4.94 3.70 3.17
C HIS A 58 -4.04 3.99 1.98
N VAL A 59 -3.94 3.02 1.07
CA VAL A 59 -3.26 3.16 -0.22
C VAL A 59 -4.21 2.74 -1.33
N PHE A 60 -4.49 3.69 -2.25
CA PHE A 60 -5.23 3.43 -3.49
C PHE A 60 -4.24 3.23 -4.63
N VAL A 61 -4.61 2.39 -5.58
CA VAL A 61 -3.86 2.13 -6.81
C VAL A 61 -4.71 2.51 -7.99
N GLU A 62 -4.25 3.46 -8.81
CA GLU A 62 -4.83 3.82 -10.09
C GLU A 62 -3.93 3.33 -11.21
N LEU A 63 -4.49 2.61 -12.17
CA LEU A 63 -3.83 2.17 -13.39
C LEU A 63 -4.53 2.77 -14.61
N LYS A 64 -3.76 3.38 -15.49
CA LYS A 64 -4.18 3.84 -16.83
C LYS A 64 -3.27 3.16 -17.84
N CYS A 65 -3.77 2.17 -18.54
CA CYS A 65 -3.01 1.35 -19.48
C CYS A 65 -3.73 1.30 -20.84
N GLY A 66 -3.30 2.12 -21.78
CA GLY A 66 -4.05 2.35 -23.02
C GLY A 66 -5.45 2.87 -22.69
N ASP A 67 -6.49 2.17 -23.19
CA ASP A 67 -7.89 2.52 -22.92
C ASP A 67 -8.44 1.93 -21.62
N GLN A 68 -7.64 1.18 -20.88
CA GLN A 68 -8.05 0.57 -19.62
C GLN A 68 -7.80 1.54 -18.46
N TYR A 69 -8.82 1.69 -17.61
CA TYR A 69 -8.77 2.44 -16.36
C TYR A 69 -9.22 1.57 -15.20
N GLU A 70 -8.39 1.49 -14.17
CA GLU A 70 -8.67 0.79 -12.93
C GLU A 70 -8.30 1.66 -11.74
N LEU A 71 -9.21 1.80 -10.79
CA LEU A 71 -8.96 2.34 -9.46
C LEU A 71 -9.32 1.25 -8.45
N THR A 72 -8.39 0.85 -7.63
CA THR A 72 -8.55 -0.28 -6.72
C THR A 72 -7.75 -0.10 -5.44
N GLY A 73 -7.98 -0.96 -4.47
CA GLY A 73 -7.30 -1.01 -3.19
C GLY A 73 -7.63 -2.32 -2.48
N MET A 74 -7.06 -2.51 -1.31
CA MET A 74 -7.37 -3.64 -0.45
C MET A 74 -7.93 -3.16 0.87
N SER A 75 -9.06 -3.69 1.28
CA SER A 75 -9.68 -3.43 2.58
C SER A 75 -10.05 -4.70 3.33
N GLY A 76 -10.21 -4.58 4.64
CA GLY A 76 -10.78 -5.65 5.44
C GLY A 76 -12.30 -5.49 5.54
N LYS A 77 -13.06 -6.55 5.24
CA LYS A 77 -14.53 -6.53 5.29
C LYS A 77 -15.09 -6.36 6.70
N SER A 78 -14.45 -7.02 7.65
CA SER A 78 -14.89 -7.03 9.04
C SER A 78 -13.69 -6.91 9.97
N LEU A 79 -13.04 -5.73 9.96
CA LEU A 79 -11.98 -5.46 10.92
C LEU A 79 -12.61 -5.23 12.29
N ASP A 80 -12.64 -6.28 13.09
CA ASP A 80 -13.03 -6.20 14.51
C ASP A 80 -11.82 -6.42 15.42
N PRO A 81 -10.94 -5.42 15.56
CA PRO A 81 -9.77 -5.51 16.39
C PRO A 81 -10.13 -5.63 17.88
N VAL A 82 -11.31 -5.16 18.29
CA VAL A 82 -11.75 -5.22 19.68
C VAL A 82 -11.99 -6.67 20.10
N THR A 83 -12.78 -7.42 19.35
CA THR A 83 -12.97 -8.85 19.61
C THR A 83 -11.65 -9.61 19.53
N GLN A 84 -10.78 -9.31 18.57
CA GLN A 84 -9.49 -9.99 18.44
C GLN A 84 -8.57 -9.73 19.65
N LEU A 85 -8.56 -8.53 20.19
CA LEU A 85 -7.74 -8.17 21.34
C LEU A 85 -8.33 -8.59 22.66
N MET A 86 -9.64 -8.41 22.85
CA MET A 86 -10.29 -8.63 24.16
C MET A 86 -10.80 -10.04 24.35
N VAL A 87 -11.43 -10.64 23.33
CA VAL A 87 -12.02 -11.98 23.42
C VAL A 87 -11.01 -13.04 23.05
N ASN A 88 -10.36 -12.88 21.90
CA ASN A 88 -9.40 -13.87 21.37
C ASN A 88 -7.99 -13.71 21.95
N GLN A 89 -7.77 -12.72 22.80
CA GLN A 89 -6.51 -12.45 23.52
C GLN A 89 -5.27 -12.50 22.63
N ARG A 90 -5.38 -11.94 21.42
CA ARG A 90 -4.29 -12.01 20.44
C ARG A 90 -3.08 -11.15 20.79
N GLY A 91 -3.19 -10.20 21.71
CA GLY A 91 -2.12 -9.24 21.98
C GLY A 91 -1.58 -8.62 20.68
N LEU A 92 -0.25 -8.53 20.56
CA LEU A 92 0.40 -8.07 19.34
C LEU A 92 0.42 -9.11 18.20
N GLY A 93 0.02 -10.35 18.46
CA GLY A 93 -0.20 -11.36 17.42
C GLY A 93 -1.26 -10.94 16.39
N ILE A 94 -2.15 -9.98 16.77
CA ILE A 94 -3.12 -9.38 15.84
C ILE A 94 -2.45 -8.78 14.59
N LEU A 95 -1.20 -8.32 14.68
CA LEU A 95 -0.46 -7.75 13.55
C LEU A 95 -0.07 -8.82 12.49
N TYR A 96 -0.12 -10.10 12.87
CA TYR A 96 0.07 -11.24 11.97
C TYR A 96 -1.24 -11.92 11.58
N HIS A 97 -2.36 -11.45 12.13
CA HIS A 97 -3.65 -12.07 11.83
C HIS A 97 -4.14 -11.67 10.44
N SER A 98 -4.60 -12.67 9.68
CA SER A 98 -5.30 -12.46 8.42
C SER A 98 -6.80 -12.37 8.68
N PHE A 99 -7.38 -11.21 8.38
CA PHE A 99 -8.80 -10.96 8.38
C PHE A 99 -9.44 -11.33 7.05
N GLU A 100 -10.76 -11.39 6.99
CA GLU A 100 -11.45 -11.43 5.72
C GLU A 100 -11.22 -10.11 4.98
N GLY A 101 -10.77 -10.21 3.73
CA GLY A 101 -10.43 -9.08 2.87
C GLY A 101 -11.35 -8.96 1.67
N GLU A 102 -11.22 -7.83 1.01
CA GLU A 102 -11.82 -7.60 -0.30
C GLU A 102 -10.93 -6.69 -1.15
N LEU A 103 -10.93 -6.99 -2.45
CA LEU A 103 -10.40 -6.09 -3.45
C LEU A 103 -11.47 -5.04 -3.77
N GLU A 104 -11.16 -3.78 -3.52
CA GLU A 104 -12.09 -2.67 -3.68
C GLU A 104 -12.33 -2.37 -5.17
N LYS A 105 -13.56 -1.96 -5.48
CA LYS A 105 -13.98 -1.70 -6.86
C LYS A 105 -13.86 -0.22 -7.19
N SER A 106 -13.48 0.08 -8.43
CA SER A 106 -13.31 1.45 -8.93
C SER A 106 -14.50 2.36 -8.66
N GLN A 107 -15.71 1.82 -8.77
CA GLN A 107 -16.94 2.61 -8.59
C GLN A 107 -17.08 3.11 -7.15
N ASP A 108 -16.76 2.27 -6.17
CA ASP A 108 -16.92 2.58 -4.75
C ASP A 108 -15.82 3.55 -4.26
N LEU A 109 -14.65 3.54 -4.91
CA LEU A 109 -13.49 4.33 -4.52
C LEU A 109 -13.43 5.73 -5.13
N LYS A 110 -14.11 5.96 -6.28
CA LYS A 110 -14.00 7.24 -7.01
C LYS A 110 -14.45 8.43 -6.19
N ASP A 111 -15.57 8.33 -5.52
CA ASP A 111 -16.13 9.44 -4.74
C ASP A 111 -15.28 9.72 -3.50
N GLU A 112 -14.83 8.65 -2.81
CA GLU A 112 -13.90 8.77 -1.68
C GLU A 112 -12.61 9.47 -2.09
N LEU A 113 -11.95 8.98 -3.16
CA LEU A 113 -10.69 9.56 -3.62
C LEU A 113 -10.86 11.01 -4.09
N ASN A 114 -11.95 11.33 -4.81
CA ASN A 114 -12.23 12.69 -5.24
C ASN A 114 -12.42 13.64 -4.06
N SER A 115 -13.12 13.23 -3.00
CA SER A 115 -13.23 14.02 -1.77
C SER A 115 -11.88 14.26 -1.13
N LEU A 116 -11.07 13.21 -1.00
CA LEU A 116 -9.72 13.31 -0.42
C LEU A 116 -8.79 14.22 -1.23
N LEU A 117 -8.86 14.15 -2.57
CA LEU A 117 -8.10 15.01 -3.47
C LEU A 117 -8.52 16.47 -3.36
N SER A 118 -9.83 16.75 -3.29
CA SER A 118 -10.38 18.11 -3.17
C SER A 118 -10.05 18.77 -1.83
N GLU A 119 -9.84 17.96 -0.80
CA GLU A 119 -9.50 18.44 0.55
C GLU A 119 -7.98 18.44 0.82
N GLY A 120 -7.16 17.93 -0.12
CA GLY A 120 -5.71 17.81 0.08
C GLY A 120 -5.31 16.81 1.18
N LYS A 121 -6.17 15.83 1.47
CA LYS A 121 -5.98 14.82 2.52
C LYS A 121 -5.18 13.60 2.09
N VAL A 122 -4.71 13.57 0.84
CA VAL A 122 -3.84 12.54 0.28
C VAL A 122 -2.63 13.16 -0.39
N THR A 123 -1.55 12.42 -0.43
CA THR A 123 -0.43 12.66 -1.35
C THR A 123 -0.37 11.52 -2.37
N PHE A 124 0.41 11.67 -3.43
CA PHE A 124 0.53 10.60 -4.42
C PHE A 124 1.93 10.50 -5.03
N THR A 125 2.21 9.30 -5.53
CA THR A 125 3.37 9.04 -6.39
C THR A 125 2.87 8.44 -7.69
N LYS A 126 3.16 9.10 -8.81
CA LYS A 126 2.80 8.68 -10.16
C LYS A 126 4.03 8.17 -10.89
N PHE A 127 3.88 7.10 -11.64
CA PHE A 127 4.90 6.52 -12.50
C PHE A 127 4.38 6.50 -13.94
N LEU A 128 5.13 7.13 -14.86
CA LEU A 128 4.91 6.95 -16.28
C LEU A 128 5.56 5.62 -16.67
N LEU A 129 4.80 4.75 -17.34
CA LEU A 129 5.18 3.38 -17.64
C LEU A 129 5.31 3.16 -19.15
N ASN A 130 6.12 2.19 -19.55
CA ASN A 130 6.06 1.67 -20.90
C ASN A 130 5.00 0.55 -21.02
N ASP A 131 4.73 0.11 -22.25
CA ASP A 131 3.70 -0.89 -22.55
C ASP A 131 3.96 -2.24 -21.84
N GLY A 132 5.22 -2.65 -21.74
CA GLY A 132 5.60 -3.89 -21.07
C GLY A 132 5.31 -3.88 -19.56
N GLN A 133 5.63 -2.77 -18.90
CA GLN A 133 5.33 -2.54 -17.48
C GLN A 133 3.82 -2.48 -17.25
N CYS A 134 3.09 -1.76 -18.10
CA CYS A 134 1.65 -1.64 -18.04
C CYS A 134 0.95 -2.99 -18.22
N LYS A 135 1.35 -3.76 -19.25
CA LYS A 135 0.84 -5.11 -19.48
C LYS A 135 1.04 -6.02 -18.26
N ARG A 136 2.21 -5.97 -17.62
CA ARG A 136 2.49 -6.78 -16.42
C ARG A 136 1.62 -6.40 -15.24
N THR A 137 1.42 -5.11 -14.97
CA THR A 137 0.58 -4.64 -13.86
C THR A 137 -0.89 -4.97 -14.07
N THR A 138 -1.40 -4.85 -15.31
CA THR A 138 -2.74 -5.26 -15.67
C THR A 138 -2.93 -6.77 -15.54
N GLN A 139 -1.96 -7.55 -16.02
CA GLN A 139 -1.98 -9.01 -15.85
C GLN A 139 -1.98 -9.39 -14.36
N TYR A 140 -1.14 -8.76 -13.54
CA TYR A 140 -1.10 -8.99 -12.11
C TYR A 140 -2.46 -8.75 -11.44
N LEU A 141 -3.12 -7.62 -11.75
CA LEU A 141 -4.43 -7.31 -11.19
C LEU A 141 -5.50 -8.32 -11.60
N ASN A 142 -5.52 -8.74 -12.89
CA ASN A 142 -6.46 -9.75 -13.38
C ASN A 142 -6.24 -11.09 -12.67
N GLU A 143 -5.01 -11.57 -12.61
CA GLU A 143 -4.68 -12.81 -11.91
C GLU A 143 -4.93 -12.73 -10.39
N TYR A 144 -4.76 -11.54 -9.77
CA TYR A 144 -5.09 -11.31 -8.36
C TYR A 144 -6.60 -11.52 -8.11
N ARG A 145 -7.44 -11.07 -9.04
CA ARG A 145 -8.89 -11.29 -9.03
C ARG A 145 -9.25 -12.76 -9.28
N GLU A 146 -8.71 -13.36 -10.32
CA GLU A 146 -8.98 -14.77 -10.70
C GLU A 146 -8.60 -15.75 -9.59
N LYS A 147 -7.45 -15.54 -8.97
CA LYS A 147 -6.95 -16.36 -7.85
C LYS A 147 -7.65 -16.04 -6.52
N ASN A 148 -8.55 -15.03 -6.49
CA ASN A 148 -9.25 -14.57 -5.27
C ASN A 148 -8.27 -14.28 -4.11
N VAL A 149 -7.13 -13.68 -4.40
CA VAL A 149 -6.09 -13.38 -3.40
C VAL A 149 -6.59 -12.35 -2.40
N GLY A 150 -7.44 -11.41 -2.85
CA GLY A 150 -8.02 -10.35 -2.03
C GLY A 150 -8.94 -10.81 -0.90
N ARG A 151 -9.26 -12.12 -0.81
CA ARG A 151 -10.07 -12.67 0.29
C ARG A 151 -9.44 -12.58 1.67
N TYR A 152 -8.13 -12.31 1.74
CA TYR A 152 -7.39 -12.16 2.98
C TYR A 152 -6.76 -10.78 3.10
N TYR A 153 -6.95 -10.15 4.26
CA TYR A 153 -6.42 -8.84 4.61
C TYR A 153 -5.56 -8.92 5.86
N GLY A 154 -4.30 -8.51 5.78
CA GLY A 154 -3.39 -8.53 6.93
C GLY A 154 -2.13 -7.72 6.70
N LEU A 155 -1.58 -7.19 7.80
CA LEU A 155 -0.38 -6.35 7.74
C LEU A 155 0.87 -7.12 7.31
N ALA A 156 0.98 -8.39 7.75
CA ALA A 156 2.11 -9.26 7.47
C ALA A 156 1.98 -10.03 6.13
N ASN A 157 0.83 -9.95 5.45
CA ASN A 157 0.54 -10.72 4.25
C ASN A 157 1.36 -10.23 3.06
N ARG A 158 1.84 -11.17 2.24
CA ARG A 158 2.69 -10.92 1.08
C ARG A 158 1.90 -11.15 -0.22
N PRO A 159 1.45 -10.07 -0.90
CA PRO A 159 0.50 -10.17 -2.02
C PRO A 159 1.01 -11.02 -3.18
N ARG A 160 2.28 -10.91 -3.56
CA ARG A 160 2.87 -11.67 -4.67
C ARG A 160 3.09 -13.16 -4.37
N TYR A 161 2.92 -13.57 -3.10
CA TYR A 161 2.92 -14.97 -2.68
C TYR A 161 1.49 -15.56 -2.59
N GLY A 162 0.45 -14.78 -2.94
CA GLY A 162 -0.93 -15.24 -2.88
C GLY A 162 -1.52 -15.29 -1.46
N GLU A 163 -0.90 -14.65 -0.49
CA GLU A 163 -1.32 -14.68 0.92
C GLU A 163 -2.43 -13.68 1.26
N GLY A 164 -2.87 -12.86 0.30
CA GLY A 164 -3.65 -11.67 0.58
C GLY A 164 -2.76 -10.46 0.81
N SER A 165 -3.31 -9.36 1.32
CA SER A 165 -2.55 -8.13 1.46
C SER A 165 -3.19 -7.14 2.43
N GLY A 166 -2.39 -6.32 3.11
CA GLY A 166 -2.79 -5.00 3.55
C GLY A 166 -2.76 -4.01 2.38
N CYS A 167 -3.44 -2.86 2.51
CA CYS A 167 -3.54 -1.87 1.43
C CYS A 167 -2.18 -1.38 0.92
N SER A 168 -1.23 -1.12 1.83
CA SER A 168 0.11 -0.64 1.47
C SER A 168 0.94 -1.70 0.75
N ALA A 169 0.94 -2.94 1.24
CA ALA A 169 1.64 -4.05 0.59
C ALA A 169 1.06 -4.35 -0.80
N PHE A 170 -0.27 -4.22 -0.96
CA PHE A 170 -0.94 -4.31 -2.26
C PHE A 170 -0.40 -3.26 -3.22
N GLY A 171 -0.42 -1.97 -2.83
CA GLY A 171 0.12 -0.89 -3.67
C GLY A 171 1.58 -1.12 -4.05
N VAL A 172 2.44 -1.45 -3.08
CA VAL A 172 3.87 -1.73 -3.33
C VAL A 172 4.08 -2.88 -4.29
N SER A 173 3.25 -3.94 -4.23
CA SER A 173 3.39 -5.08 -5.13
C SER A 173 3.27 -4.71 -6.62
N PHE A 174 2.48 -3.69 -6.96
CA PHE A 174 2.41 -3.16 -8.33
C PHE A 174 3.72 -2.52 -8.76
N LEU A 175 4.38 -1.76 -7.87
CA LEU A 175 5.70 -1.17 -8.17
C LEU A 175 6.76 -2.25 -8.42
N GLU A 176 6.73 -3.32 -7.63
CA GLU A 176 7.63 -4.47 -7.81
C GLU A 176 7.36 -5.20 -9.13
N VAL A 177 6.08 -5.43 -9.47
CA VAL A 177 5.67 -6.09 -10.71
C VAL A 177 6.03 -5.26 -11.94
N ALA A 178 5.89 -3.94 -11.85
CA ALA A 178 6.31 -3.02 -12.89
C ALA A 178 7.85 -2.85 -12.98
N GLY A 179 8.59 -3.20 -11.92
CA GLY A 179 10.04 -2.99 -11.83
C GLY A 179 10.43 -1.54 -11.59
N VAL A 180 9.56 -0.75 -10.96
CA VAL A 180 9.79 0.68 -10.70
C VAL A 180 10.02 1.00 -9.23
N MET A 181 10.02 -0.02 -8.37
CA MET A 181 10.31 0.12 -6.94
C MET A 181 11.77 0.44 -6.71
N GLU A 182 12.06 1.60 -6.14
CA GLU A 182 13.42 2.05 -5.82
C GLU A 182 13.85 1.66 -4.41
N GLN A 183 15.16 1.55 -4.18
CA GLN A 183 15.69 1.21 -2.87
C GLN A 183 15.35 2.28 -1.83
N GLU A 184 15.42 3.56 -2.21
CA GLU A 184 15.04 4.67 -1.33
C GLU A 184 13.59 4.56 -0.84
N MET A 185 12.66 4.13 -1.73
CA MET A 185 11.26 3.89 -1.36
C MET A 185 11.16 2.74 -0.36
N LYS A 186 11.89 1.64 -0.59
CA LYS A 186 11.92 0.50 0.34
C LYS A 186 12.36 0.92 1.72
N ASP A 187 13.46 1.65 1.80
CA ASP A 187 14.05 2.08 3.07
C ASP A 187 13.17 3.11 3.82
N SER A 188 12.51 4.00 3.04
CA SER A 188 11.69 5.07 3.62
C SER A 188 10.28 4.63 4.00
N TRP A 189 9.67 3.71 3.23
CA TRP A 189 8.28 3.30 3.37
C TRP A 189 8.08 2.11 4.29
N SER A 190 9.13 1.28 4.48
CA SER A 190 9.05 0.12 5.36
C SER A 190 9.19 0.51 6.83
N GLN A 191 8.59 -0.32 7.67
CA GLN A 191 8.70 -0.28 9.11
C GLN A 191 9.02 -1.69 9.61
N SER A 192 10.10 -1.82 10.39
CA SER A 192 10.45 -3.08 11.06
C SER A 192 10.34 -2.92 12.56
N ILE A 193 9.74 -3.91 13.22
CA ILE A 193 9.61 -3.98 14.67
C ILE A 193 9.89 -5.40 15.15
N TYR A 194 10.52 -5.51 16.31
CA TYR A 194 10.78 -6.78 17.01
C TYR A 194 9.70 -6.98 18.08
N ILE A 195 8.67 -7.74 17.77
CA ILE A 195 7.54 -7.98 18.67
C ILE A 195 7.98 -8.94 19.76
N PRO A 196 7.96 -8.55 21.08
CA PRO A 196 8.27 -9.46 22.16
C PRO A 196 7.33 -10.65 22.13
N LEU A 197 7.84 -11.90 22.20
CA LEU A 197 6.99 -13.09 22.16
C LEU A 197 6.00 -13.15 23.32
N GLU A 198 6.36 -12.62 24.47
CA GLU A 198 5.49 -12.54 25.66
C GLU A 198 4.28 -11.61 25.49
N LEU A 199 4.32 -10.70 24.48
CA LEU A 199 3.22 -9.80 24.11
C LEU A 199 2.52 -10.23 22.81
N ALA A 200 3.02 -11.28 22.16
CA ALA A 200 2.51 -11.79 20.90
C ALA A 200 1.62 -13.02 21.14
N GLY A 201 0.34 -12.84 21.29
CA GLY A 201 -0.62 -13.95 21.33
C GLY A 201 -0.82 -14.62 19.96
N PRO A 202 -1.87 -15.46 19.79
CA PRO A 202 -2.15 -16.12 18.53
C PRO A 202 -2.28 -15.14 17.35
N PRO A 203 -1.79 -15.47 16.14
CA PRO A 203 -1.26 -16.77 15.71
C PRO A 203 0.26 -16.94 15.90
N VAL A 204 0.93 -16.07 16.64
CA VAL A 204 2.40 -16.10 16.82
C VAL A 204 2.80 -17.07 17.93
N THR A 205 2.03 -17.10 19.00
CA THR A 205 2.16 -18.04 20.12
C THR A 205 0.81 -18.69 20.42
N ASP A 206 0.81 -19.85 21.08
CA ASP A 206 -0.42 -20.53 21.47
C ASP A 206 -1.08 -19.91 22.70
N GLU A 207 -0.31 -19.16 23.51
CA GLU A 207 -0.80 -18.51 24.71
C GLU A 207 -1.51 -17.19 24.39
N GLY A 208 -2.70 -17.02 24.96
CA GLY A 208 -3.45 -15.77 24.85
C GLY A 208 -2.74 -14.62 25.59
N VAL A 209 -2.73 -13.44 24.97
CA VAL A 209 -2.17 -12.22 25.55
C VAL A 209 -3.25 -11.15 25.63
N SER A 210 -3.59 -10.73 26.86
CA SER A 210 -4.62 -9.72 27.08
C SER A 210 -4.16 -8.32 26.65
N LEU A 211 -5.14 -7.50 26.27
CA LEU A 211 -4.93 -6.07 25.99
C LEU A 211 -4.26 -5.36 27.18
N PHE A 212 -4.67 -5.68 28.39
CA PHE A 212 -4.11 -5.09 29.61
C PHE A 212 -2.61 -5.40 29.75
N LYS A 213 -2.20 -6.64 29.48
CA LYS A 213 -0.77 -7.02 29.50
C LYS A 213 0.05 -6.18 28.52
N VAL A 214 -0.44 -5.97 27.29
CA VAL A 214 0.26 -5.13 26.30
C VAL A 214 0.37 -3.68 26.77
N LEU A 215 -0.68 -3.14 27.40
CA LEU A 215 -0.67 -1.76 27.89
C LEU A 215 0.26 -1.53 29.08
N THR A 216 0.43 -2.53 29.95
CA THR A 216 1.20 -2.40 31.20
C THR A 216 2.64 -2.88 31.09
N HIS A 217 2.95 -3.79 30.16
CA HIS A 217 4.28 -4.38 29.99
C HIS A 217 4.88 -4.06 28.59
N GLY A 218 4.16 -3.31 27.76
CA GLY A 218 4.58 -2.97 26.41
C GLY A 218 5.25 -1.60 26.31
N ASP A 219 6.19 -1.28 27.17
CA ASP A 219 6.91 0.01 27.21
C ASP A 219 8.00 0.12 26.16
N LYS A 220 8.50 -1.01 25.66
CA LYS A 220 9.53 -1.08 24.60
C LYS A 220 9.33 -2.27 23.66
N TRP A 221 9.82 -2.16 22.43
CA TRP A 221 9.99 -3.29 21.53
C TRP A 221 11.14 -4.19 22.02
N ALA A 222 11.09 -5.46 21.64
CA ALA A 222 12.24 -6.34 21.85
C ALA A 222 13.45 -5.89 21.04
N THR A 223 14.61 -6.33 21.44
CA THR A 223 15.86 -6.21 20.67
C THR A 223 16.10 -7.50 19.88
N ASP A 224 17.10 -7.49 18.99
CA ASP A 224 17.54 -8.67 18.23
C ASP A 224 18.08 -9.80 19.13
N LYS A 225 18.43 -9.49 20.39
CA LYS A 225 18.96 -10.45 21.39
C LYS A 225 17.89 -11.08 22.27
N GLU A 226 16.69 -10.49 22.29
CA GLU A 226 15.56 -10.98 23.10
C GLU A 226 14.68 -11.92 22.26
N LYS A 227 13.83 -12.73 22.91
CA LYS A 227 12.88 -13.58 22.20
C LYS A 227 11.83 -12.70 21.51
N HIS A 228 11.83 -12.70 20.18
CA HIS A 228 10.95 -11.84 19.38
C HIS A 228 10.47 -12.53 18.11
N LYS A 229 9.46 -11.92 17.49
CA LYS A 229 9.06 -12.13 16.10
C LYS A 229 9.28 -10.84 15.34
N LEU A 230 10.09 -10.87 14.27
CA LEU A 230 10.31 -9.70 13.40
C LEU A 230 9.09 -9.50 12.51
N LEU A 231 8.52 -8.31 12.53
CA LEU A 231 7.50 -7.85 11.58
C LEU A 231 8.08 -6.71 10.76
N THR A 232 8.09 -6.86 9.43
CA THR A 232 8.34 -5.77 8.48
C THR A 232 7.11 -5.55 7.64
N PHE A 233 6.67 -4.30 7.55
CA PHE A 233 5.47 -3.93 6.80
C PHE A 233 5.63 -2.56 6.14
N TRP A 234 4.73 -2.24 5.20
CA TRP A 234 4.68 -0.97 4.51
C TRP A 234 3.75 -0.01 5.26
N ASN A 235 4.28 1.16 5.62
CA ASN A 235 3.57 2.13 6.48
C ASN A 235 3.04 3.29 5.64
N PRO A 236 1.69 3.48 5.51
CA PRO A 236 1.10 4.55 4.70
C PRO A 236 1.43 5.95 5.21
N ASP A 237 1.63 6.13 6.53
CA ASP A 237 2.05 7.42 7.10
C ASP A 237 3.45 7.79 6.59
N LYS A 238 4.40 6.83 6.62
CA LYS A 238 5.75 7.03 6.08
C LYS A 238 5.76 7.28 4.57
N MET A 239 4.89 6.63 3.80
CA MET A 239 4.73 6.87 2.37
C MET A 239 4.29 8.30 2.10
N ASN A 240 3.26 8.76 2.83
CA ASN A 240 2.78 10.13 2.75
C ASN A 240 3.86 11.17 3.13
N ASP A 241 4.59 10.94 4.22
CA ASP A 241 5.63 11.85 4.69
C ASP A 241 6.83 11.88 3.74
N TRP A 242 7.18 10.75 3.12
CA TRP A 242 8.20 10.69 2.09
C TRP A 242 7.84 11.55 0.88
N VAL A 243 6.58 11.49 0.40
CA VAL A 243 6.11 12.35 -0.71
C VAL A 243 6.20 13.81 -0.34
N LYS A 244 5.75 14.22 0.85
CA LYS A 244 5.86 15.60 1.33
C LYS A 244 7.31 16.09 1.33
N LYS A 245 8.22 15.26 1.85
CA LYS A 245 9.65 15.55 1.84
C LYS A 245 10.20 15.71 0.41
N LYS A 246 9.78 14.86 -0.53
CA LYS A 246 10.18 14.99 -1.94
C LYS A 246 9.69 16.30 -2.56
N ILE A 247 8.45 16.71 -2.29
CA ILE A 247 7.89 17.98 -2.77
C ILE A 247 8.72 19.17 -2.29
N GLU A 248 9.19 19.14 -1.05
CA GLU A 248 10.04 20.19 -0.48
C GLU A 248 11.44 20.22 -1.11
N LEU A 249 12.04 19.04 -1.35
CA LEU A 249 13.42 18.91 -1.86
C LEU A 249 13.56 19.28 -3.34
N LYS A 250 12.53 19.13 -4.17
CA LYS A 250 12.48 19.50 -5.60
C LYS A 250 13.71 19.05 -6.40
N GLN A 251 14.01 17.76 -6.36
CA GLN A 251 15.15 17.18 -7.09
C GLN A 251 14.82 17.00 -8.59
N THR A 252 15.85 16.85 -9.44
CA THR A 252 15.72 16.88 -10.91
C THR A 252 15.23 15.57 -11.54
N TYR A 253 15.24 14.44 -10.81
CA TYR A 253 14.87 13.12 -11.35
C TYR A 253 13.38 12.77 -11.18
N TYR A 254 12.57 13.69 -10.64
CA TYR A 254 11.13 13.64 -10.62
C TYR A 254 10.54 15.04 -10.81
N SER A 255 9.29 15.13 -11.17
CA SER A 255 8.53 16.37 -11.18
C SER A 255 7.48 16.39 -10.07
N VAL A 256 7.09 17.59 -9.63
CA VAL A 256 5.98 17.76 -8.68
C VAL A 256 4.72 18.06 -9.48
N GLU A 257 3.65 17.34 -9.18
CA GLU A 257 2.33 17.51 -9.81
C GLU A 257 1.28 17.86 -8.75
N LYS A 258 0.30 18.66 -9.14
CA LYS A 258 -0.88 18.98 -8.33
C LYS A 258 -2.10 18.35 -8.98
N ASN A 259 -2.87 17.61 -8.19
CA ASN A 259 -4.17 17.07 -8.56
C ASN A 259 -5.22 17.61 -7.58
N GLN A 260 -6.05 18.55 -8.02
CA GLN A 260 -6.93 19.36 -7.17
C GLN A 260 -6.12 20.04 -6.05
N MET A 261 -6.40 19.76 -4.76
CA MET A 261 -5.62 20.27 -3.62
C MET A 261 -4.48 19.34 -3.19
N ALA A 262 -4.49 18.08 -3.63
CA ALA A 262 -3.43 17.11 -3.35
C ALA A 262 -2.18 17.39 -4.18
N GLN A 263 -1.02 17.04 -3.63
CA GLN A 263 0.27 17.15 -4.31
C GLN A 263 0.97 15.80 -4.33
N GLY A 264 1.77 15.58 -5.36
CA GLY A 264 2.51 14.35 -5.51
C GLY A 264 3.77 14.53 -6.35
N VAL A 265 4.48 13.43 -6.51
CA VAL A 265 5.70 13.34 -7.32
C VAL A 265 5.49 12.39 -8.48
N VAL A 266 6.08 12.73 -9.62
CA VAL A 266 5.97 11.97 -10.88
C VAL A 266 7.34 11.51 -11.31
N PHE A 267 7.49 10.21 -11.50
CA PHE A 267 8.69 9.58 -12.02
C PHE A 267 8.45 9.09 -13.45
N ASP A 268 9.33 9.46 -14.37
CA ASP A 268 9.34 8.85 -15.70
C ASP A 268 10.16 7.55 -15.66
N LYS A 269 9.47 6.42 -15.81
CA LYS A 269 10.06 5.07 -15.84
C LYS A 269 9.92 4.38 -17.20
N THR A 270 9.50 5.13 -18.23
CA THR A 270 9.25 4.59 -19.57
C THR A 270 10.50 3.96 -20.21
N ASN A 271 11.68 4.42 -19.83
CA ASN A 271 12.96 3.90 -20.33
C ASN A 271 13.46 2.65 -19.58
N LEU A 272 12.83 2.26 -18.47
CA LEU A 272 13.21 1.05 -17.74
C LEU A 272 12.55 -0.18 -18.38
N PRO A 273 13.29 -1.27 -18.64
CA PRO A 273 12.68 -2.48 -19.18
C PRO A 273 11.71 -3.10 -18.15
N ALA A 274 10.62 -3.68 -18.64
CA ALA A 274 9.76 -4.48 -17.79
C ALA A 274 10.52 -5.70 -17.24
N PRO A 275 10.33 -6.10 -15.97
CA PRO A 275 11.02 -7.24 -15.40
C PRO A 275 10.73 -8.55 -16.15
N MET A 276 11.75 -9.40 -16.32
CA MET A 276 11.62 -10.72 -16.94
C MET A 276 11.23 -11.81 -15.94
N GLY A 277 11.37 -11.55 -14.63
CA GLY A 277 11.05 -12.50 -13.56
C GLY A 277 9.55 -12.77 -13.42
N PRO A 278 9.16 -13.78 -12.63
CA PRO A 278 7.76 -14.15 -12.43
C PRO A 278 6.98 -13.03 -11.73
N ILE A 279 5.70 -12.90 -12.10
CA ILE A 279 4.76 -11.99 -11.44
C ILE A 279 4.47 -12.49 -10.02
N TRP A 280 4.22 -13.80 -9.88
CA TRP A 280 3.99 -14.47 -8.60
C TRP A 280 5.27 -15.12 -8.09
N LEU A 281 5.48 -15.04 -6.79
CA LEU A 281 6.61 -15.63 -6.12
C LEU A 281 6.19 -16.94 -5.45
N GLN A 282 7.13 -17.88 -5.34
CA GLN A 282 6.90 -19.13 -4.63
C GLN A 282 7.38 -19.01 -3.19
N HIS A 283 6.64 -19.61 -2.27
CA HIS A 283 7.09 -19.73 -0.89
C HIS A 283 8.34 -20.59 -0.83
N THR A 284 9.40 -20.03 -0.27
CA THR A 284 10.59 -20.78 0.11
C THR A 284 10.57 -21.15 1.60
N ASP A 285 9.60 -20.58 2.34
CA ASP A 285 9.50 -20.71 3.80
C ASP A 285 8.07 -21.08 4.21
N PRO A 286 7.86 -22.15 4.99
CA PRO A 286 6.54 -22.64 5.40
C PRO A 286 5.86 -21.78 6.47
N MET A 287 6.18 -20.49 6.63
CA MET A 287 5.62 -19.62 7.66
C MET A 287 4.08 -19.54 7.67
N TYR A 288 3.43 -20.02 6.61
CA TYR A 288 1.97 -20.07 6.49
C TYR A 288 1.48 -21.45 5.99
N GLN A 289 1.98 -22.52 6.58
CA GLN A 289 1.22 -23.76 6.49
C GLN A 289 -0.05 -23.58 7.34
N LYS A 290 -1.18 -23.57 6.64
CA LYS A 290 -2.52 -23.60 7.26
C LYS A 290 -2.79 -24.99 7.81
#